data_a583a4efa03e436038a7fb5691f71428
#
_entry.id   a583a4efa03e436038a7fb5691f71428
#
_cell.length_a   1.000
_cell.length_b   1.000
_cell.length_c   1.000
_cell.angle_alpha   90.00
_cell.angle_beta   90.00
_cell.angle_gamma   90.00
#
_symmetry.space_group_name_H-M   'P 1'
#
loop_
_entity.id
_entity.type
_entity.pdbx_description
1 polymer ?
#
loop_
_entity_poly.entity_id
_entity_poly.type
_entity_poly.pdbx_seq_one_letter_code
_entity_poly.pdbx_strand_id
1 'polypeptide(L)'
;MHTGHDLTNNAGVPSYLKGDFFKALPAAALADLEPLLAPSSYPSNVVLFTETQPSSGVYVVLDGEVKLSINSSDGRRLSFHIAKAGEVLGLSPTLSGGDYEMTADTLYPAKIAHISRQVFLQFMSRHPEVYPIVTREISRSFNLACEQLRMVGLSTSVPERLARLLLVWSDEPGQKPERAAHCRMSMTHEEIGEFIGASRETVTRTLSIFKNLHLVAQHGCTLTIPSRVALESYARG
;
A
#
# COMPACT_ATOMS: atom_id res chain seq x y z
N MET A 1 0.20 -37.11 -5.41
CA MET A 1 0.99 -36.77 -4.23
C MET A 1 1.44 -35.31 -4.38
N HIS A 2 0.64 -34.36 -3.86
CA HIS A 2 0.99 -32.95 -3.82
C HIS A 2 1.48 -32.64 -2.41
N THR A 3 2.78 -32.47 -2.30
CA THR A 3 3.44 -32.05 -1.06
C THR A 3 3.08 -30.59 -0.81
N GLY A 4 2.24 -30.36 0.20
CA GLY A 4 2.00 -29.03 0.75
C GLY A 4 3.35 -28.42 1.17
N HIS A 5 3.69 -27.29 0.59
CA HIS A 5 4.83 -26.50 1.05
C HIS A 5 4.40 -25.78 2.32
N ASP A 6 4.92 -26.30 3.41
CA ASP A 6 4.80 -25.81 4.78
C ASP A 6 5.15 -24.29 4.84
N LEU A 7 4.19 -23.49 5.29
CA LEU A 7 4.38 -22.06 5.58
C LEU A 7 5.19 -21.82 6.87
N THR A 8 5.75 -22.90 7.46
CA THR A 8 6.56 -22.86 8.68
C THR A 8 8.03 -23.06 8.36
N ASN A 9 8.69 -22.03 7.86
CA ASN A 9 10.14 -22.02 7.95
C ASN A 9 10.61 -20.73 8.63
N ASN A 10 11.06 -20.89 9.84
CA ASN A 10 11.52 -19.91 10.81
C ASN A 10 10.41 -19.35 11.72
N ALA A 11 10.39 -19.75 12.99
CA ALA A 11 9.45 -19.52 14.08
C ALA A 11 8.97 -18.05 14.30
N GLY A 12 8.33 -17.45 13.32
CA GLY A 12 7.77 -16.10 13.36
C GLY A 12 6.28 -16.12 13.00
N VAL A 13 5.49 -15.33 13.71
CA VAL A 13 4.09 -15.03 13.37
C VAL A 13 4.01 -14.61 11.89
N PRO A 14 3.12 -15.20 11.06
CA PRO A 14 2.93 -14.83 9.67
C PRO A 14 2.82 -13.31 9.48
N SER A 15 3.43 -12.78 8.42
CA SER A 15 3.53 -11.32 8.22
C SER A 15 2.17 -10.63 8.18
N TYR A 16 1.15 -11.25 7.58
CA TYR A 16 -0.21 -10.70 7.51
C TYR A 16 -0.89 -10.56 8.87
N LEU A 17 -0.59 -11.41 9.84
CA LEU A 17 -1.14 -11.31 11.21
C LEU A 17 -0.60 -10.07 11.96
N LYS A 18 0.46 -9.44 11.47
CA LYS A 18 0.99 -8.19 12.01
C LYS A 18 0.21 -6.96 11.53
N GLY A 19 -0.67 -7.09 10.54
CA GLY A 19 -1.55 -6.03 10.06
C GLY A 19 -2.58 -5.61 11.11
N ASP A 20 -2.95 -4.34 11.09
CA ASP A 20 -3.86 -3.75 12.09
C ASP A 20 -5.26 -4.39 12.01
N PHE A 21 -5.71 -4.77 10.81
CA PHE A 21 -6.95 -5.50 10.62
C PHE A 21 -6.96 -6.82 11.42
N PHE A 22 -5.92 -7.65 11.24
CA PHE A 22 -5.85 -8.96 11.87
C PHE A 22 -5.63 -8.87 13.38
N LYS A 23 -4.83 -7.91 13.85
CA LYS A 23 -4.63 -7.66 15.29
C LYS A 23 -5.90 -7.24 16.03
N ALA A 24 -6.82 -6.59 15.31
CA ALA A 24 -8.06 -6.13 15.88
C ALA A 24 -9.15 -7.22 15.93
N LEU A 25 -8.98 -8.32 15.18
CA LEU A 25 -9.98 -9.39 15.15
C LEU A 25 -10.04 -10.15 16.49
N PRO A 26 -11.23 -10.43 17.01
CA PRO A 26 -11.42 -11.40 18.08
C PRO A 26 -10.93 -12.79 17.67
N ALA A 27 -10.44 -13.57 18.62
CA ALA A 27 -9.87 -14.89 18.35
C ALA A 27 -10.81 -15.84 17.60
N ALA A 28 -12.11 -15.80 17.91
CA ALA A 28 -13.11 -16.61 17.20
C ALA A 28 -13.27 -16.19 15.73
N ALA A 29 -13.32 -14.88 15.46
CA ALA A 29 -13.41 -14.36 14.11
C ALA A 29 -12.11 -14.67 13.30
N LEU A 30 -10.95 -14.57 13.93
CA LEU A 30 -9.68 -14.93 13.29
C LEU A 30 -9.65 -16.43 12.93
N ALA A 31 -10.06 -17.31 13.84
CA ALA A 31 -10.09 -18.75 13.60
C ALA A 31 -11.02 -19.15 12.44
N ASP A 32 -12.16 -18.44 12.26
CA ASP A 32 -13.08 -18.67 11.15
C ASP A 32 -12.59 -18.02 9.83
N LEU A 33 -11.80 -16.95 9.91
CA LEU A 33 -11.23 -16.26 8.73
C LEU A 33 -10.03 -17.01 8.15
N GLU A 34 -9.13 -17.55 9.00
CA GLU A 34 -7.89 -18.20 8.55
C GLU A 34 -8.09 -19.30 7.50
N PRO A 35 -9.09 -20.22 7.62
CA PRO A 35 -9.34 -21.23 6.58
C PRO A 35 -9.76 -20.65 5.22
N LEU A 36 -10.24 -19.39 5.19
CA LEU A 36 -10.63 -18.70 3.97
C LEU A 36 -9.44 -18.05 3.26
N LEU A 37 -8.29 -17.96 3.92
CA LEU A 37 -7.06 -17.33 3.40
C LEU A 37 -6.23 -18.32 2.55
N ALA A 38 -6.83 -18.90 1.51
CA ALA A 38 -6.10 -19.77 0.58
C ALA A 38 -5.11 -18.94 -0.26
N PRO A 39 -3.78 -19.10 -0.06
CA PRO A 39 -2.78 -18.29 -0.75
C PRO A 39 -2.64 -18.68 -2.23
N SER A 40 -2.66 -17.68 -3.10
CA SER A 40 -2.23 -17.78 -4.49
C SER A 40 -0.96 -16.95 -4.68
N SER A 41 0.01 -17.49 -5.41
CA SER A 41 1.27 -16.78 -5.70
C SER A 41 1.16 -16.04 -7.03
N TYR A 42 1.54 -14.77 -7.02
CA TYR A 42 1.53 -13.90 -8.19
C TYR A 42 2.94 -13.39 -8.46
N PRO A 43 3.41 -13.37 -9.72
CA PRO A 43 4.63 -12.63 -10.09
C PRO A 43 4.39 -11.11 -9.98
N SER A 44 5.44 -10.32 -10.20
CA SER A 44 5.31 -8.84 -10.27
C SER A 44 4.44 -8.42 -11.46
N ASN A 45 3.80 -7.25 -11.35
CA ASN A 45 3.01 -6.61 -12.42
C ASN A 45 1.79 -7.43 -12.89
N VAL A 46 1.17 -8.18 -11.98
CA VAL A 46 -0.09 -8.87 -12.25
C VAL A 46 -1.24 -8.05 -11.69
N VAL A 47 -2.22 -7.75 -12.54
CA VAL A 47 -3.45 -7.07 -12.14
C VAL A 47 -4.36 -8.05 -11.39
N LEU A 48 -4.72 -7.74 -10.15
CA LEU A 48 -5.65 -8.50 -9.32
C LEU A 48 -7.10 -8.14 -9.64
N PHE A 49 -7.37 -6.86 -9.78
CA PHE A 49 -8.65 -6.28 -10.21
C PHE A 49 -8.45 -4.89 -10.81
N THR A 50 -9.38 -4.46 -11.62
CA THR A 50 -9.35 -3.14 -12.26
C THR A 50 -10.46 -2.24 -11.72
N GLU A 51 -10.23 -0.91 -11.73
CA GLU A 51 -11.28 0.07 -11.48
C GLU A 51 -12.44 -0.14 -12.45
N THR A 52 -13.65 0.20 -12.02
CA THR A 52 -14.93 -0.01 -12.75
C THR A 52 -15.33 -1.46 -13.01
N GLN A 53 -14.54 -2.44 -12.56
CA GLN A 53 -14.92 -3.85 -12.58
C GLN A 53 -15.85 -4.16 -11.40
N PRO A 54 -16.96 -4.88 -11.59
CA PRO A 54 -17.81 -5.33 -10.50
C PRO A 54 -17.02 -6.10 -9.44
N SER A 55 -17.24 -5.76 -8.16
CA SER A 55 -16.49 -6.39 -7.08
C SER A 55 -16.81 -7.87 -6.96
N SER A 56 -15.79 -8.71 -7.11
CA SER A 56 -15.85 -10.16 -6.89
C SER A 56 -15.66 -10.54 -5.42
N GLY A 57 -15.09 -9.65 -4.60
CA GLY A 57 -14.80 -9.89 -3.19
C GLY A 57 -13.61 -9.08 -2.69
N VAL A 58 -13.03 -9.52 -1.59
CA VAL A 58 -11.87 -8.90 -0.96
C VAL A 58 -10.59 -9.66 -1.27
N TYR A 59 -9.47 -8.94 -1.34
CA TYR A 59 -8.14 -9.50 -1.51
C TYR A 59 -7.31 -9.19 -0.26
N VAL A 60 -6.71 -10.21 0.32
CA VAL A 60 -5.84 -10.09 1.50
C VAL A 60 -4.40 -10.25 1.06
N VAL A 61 -3.57 -9.25 1.32
CA VAL A 61 -2.14 -9.34 1.07
C VAL A 61 -1.51 -10.18 2.18
N LEU A 62 -1.08 -11.40 1.86
CA LEU A 62 -0.44 -12.30 2.82
C LEU A 62 1.06 -12.08 2.88
N ASP A 63 1.68 -11.77 1.74
CA ASP A 63 3.10 -11.47 1.59
C ASP A 63 3.33 -10.63 0.33
N GLY A 64 4.37 -9.79 0.30
CA GLY A 64 4.67 -8.90 -0.80
C GLY A 64 3.94 -7.57 -0.72
N GLU A 65 3.86 -6.87 -1.85
CA GLU A 65 3.30 -5.52 -1.96
C GLU A 65 2.40 -5.39 -3.20
N VAL A 66 1.28 -4.68 -3.04
CA VAL A 66 0.28 -4.41 -4.09
C VAL A 66 0.11 -2.91 -4.24
N LYS A 67 0.28 -2.42 -5.47
CA LYS A 67 0.07 -1.02 -5.81
C LYS A 67 -1.41 -0.78 -6.15
N LEU A 68 -2.00 0.23 -5.53
CA LEU A 68 -3.33 0.74 -5.84
C LEU A 68 -3.21 2.03 -6.65
N SER A 69 -3.91 2.11 -7.77
CA SER A 69 -3.84 3.25 -8.68
C SER A 69 -5.19 3.52 -9.35
N ILE A 70 -5.37 4.76 -9.81
CA ILE A 70 -6.46 5.19 -10.68
C ILE A 70 -5.87 5.63 -12.02
N ASN A 71 -6.64 5.45 -13.10
CA ASN A 71 -6.23 5.84 -14.43
C ASN A 71 -7.14 6.96 -14.95
N SER A 72 -6.55 7.96 -15.58
CA SER A 72 -7.32 8.96 -16.28
C SER A 72 -7.66 8.48 -17.70
N SER A 73 -8.66 9.12 -18.34
CA SER A 73 -9.11 8.78 -19.69
C SER A 73 -8.02 8.98 -20.76
N ASP A 74 -7.00 9.79 -20.50
CA ASP A 74 -5.84 10.02 -21.37
C ASP A 74 -4.66 9.08 -21.07
N GLY A 75 -4.89 8.06 -20.22
CA GLY A 75 -3.91 6.99 -19.92
C GLY A 75 -2.86 7.35 -18.87
N ARG A 76 -2.97 8.50 -18.21
CA ARG A 76 -2.11 8.83 -17.07
C ARG A 76 -2.54 8.01 -15.86
N ARG A 77 -1.57 7.50 -15.12
CA ARG A 77 -1.76 6.74 -13.90
C ARG A 77 -1.38 7.57 -12.69
N LEU A 78 -2.24 7.55 -11.67
CA LEU A 78 -1.95 8.10 -10.36
C LEU A 78 -1.94 6.96 -9.35
N SER A 79 -0.77 6.69 -8.78
CA SER A 79 -0.63 5.71 -7.71
C SER A 79 -1.08 6.32 -6.39
N PHE A 80 -1.83 5.54 -5.64
CA PHE A 80 -2.54 5.98 -4.47
C PHE A 80 -1.91 5.44 -3.18
N HIS A 81 -1.65 4.14 -3.14
CA HIS A 81 -1.15 3.44 -1.97
C HIS A 81 -0.37 2.19 -2.39
N ILE A 82 0.59 1.79 -1.57
CA ILE A 82 1.24 0.49 -1.63
C ILE A 82 0.76 -0.32 -0.44
N ALA A 83 -0.14 -1.24 -0.70
CA ALA A 83 -0.66 -2.14 0.30
C ALA A 83 0.37 -3.22 0.63
N LYS A 84 0.53 -3.51 1.92
CA LYS A 84 1.51 -4.44 2.48
C LYS A 84 0.82 -5.65 3.11
N ALA A 85 1.62 -6.64 3.49
CA ALA A 85 1.11 -7.83 4.18
C ALA A 85 0.25 -7.45 5.40
N GLY A 86 -0.95 -8.04 5.47
CA GLY A 86 -1.97 -7.77 6.48
C GLY A 86 -3.00 -6.73 6.10
N GLU A 87 -2.92 -6.11 4.92
CA GLU A 87 -3.95 -5.22 4.42
C GLU A 87 -5.00 -5.98 3.60
N VAL A 88 -6.25 -5.51 3.68
CA VAL A 88 -7.42 -6.07 2.98
C VAL A 88 -7.91 -5.06 1.96
N LEU A 89 -7.91 -5.45 0.69
CA LEU A 89 -8.27 -4.61 -0.44
C LEU A 89 -9.71 -4.90 -0.90
N GLY A 90 -10.39 -3.90 -1.45
CA GLY A 90 -11.73 -4.05 -2.01
C GLY A 90 -12.85 -4.14 -0.98
N LEU A 91 -12.63 -3.69 0.26
CA LEU A 91 -13.66 -3.73 1.33
C LEU A 91 -14.91 -2.90 0.98
N SER A 92 -14.72 -1.65 0.55
CA SER A 92 -15.82 -0.73 0.23
C SER A 92 -16.74 -1.29 -0.86
N PRO A 93 -16.26 -1.64 -2.06
CA PRO A 93 -17.12 -2.17 -3.11
C PRO A 93 -17.69 -3.55 -2.77
N THR A 94 -16.96 -4.38 -2.01
CA THR A 94 -17.49 -5.68 -1.55
C THR A 94 -18.71 -5.51 -0.65
N LEU A 95 -18.72 -4.52 0.23
CA LEU A 95 -19.85 -4.23 1.12
C LEU A 95 -21.00 -3.56 0.38
N SER A 96 -20.71 -2.51 -0.38
CA SER A 96 -21.74 -1.75 -1.10
C SER A 96 -22.35 -2.52 -2.28
N GLY A 97 -21.62 -3.48 -2.85
CA GLY A 97 -22.02 -4.19 -4.09
C GLY A 97 -21.71 -3.38 -5.35
N GLY A 98 -20.89 -2.35 -5.24
CA GLY A 98 -20.41 -1.53 -6.36
C GLY A 98 -19.18 -2.09 -7.07
N ASP A 99 -18.63 -1.28 -7.95
CA ASP A 99 -17.42 -1.58 -8.70
C ASP A 99 -16.18 -1.21 -7.87
N TYR A 100 -15.03 -1.81 -8.19
CA TYR A 100 -13.75 -1.39 -7.61
C TYR A 100 -13.43 0.05 -8.00
N GLU A 101 -13.05 0.85 -7.01
CA GLU A 101 -12.72 2.27 -7.18
C GLU A 101 -11.31 2.49 -7.73
N MET A 102 -10.47 1.44 -7.71
CA MET A 102 -9.05 1.48 -8.07
C MET A 102 -8.64 0.20 -8.78
N THR A 103 -7.55 0.28 -9.52
CA THR A 103 -6.82 -0.87 -10.05
C THR A 103 -5.77 -1.32 -9.03
N ALA A 104 -5.68 -2.63 -8.79
CA ALA A 104 -4.67 -3.24 -7.93
C ALA A 104 -3.74 -4.13 -8.74
N ASP A 105 -2.45 -3.87 -8.69
CA ASP A 105 -1.42 -4.70 -9.34
C ASP A 105 -0.26 -5.02 -8.38
N THR A 106 0.27 -6.22 -8.48
CA THR A 106 1.41 -6.66 -7.66
C THR A 106 2.67 -5.88 -8.03
N LEU A 107 3.29 -5.20 -7.06
CA LEU A 107 4.53 -4.45 -7.28
C LEU A 107 5.73 -5.41 -7.35
N TYR A 108 5.74 -6.41 -6.48
CA TYR A 108 6.72 -7.50 -6.41
C TYR A 108 5.99 -8.84 -6.38
N PRO A 109 6.72 -9.98 -6.49
CA PRO A 109 6.11 -11.28 -6.25
C PRO A 109 5.38 -11.28 -4.91
N ALA A 110 4.13 -11.69 -4.92
CA ALA A 110 3.23 -11.57 -3.78
C ALA A 110 2.41 -12.84 -3.56
N LYS A 111 2.00 -13.07 -2.30
CA LYS A 111 1.01 -14.08 -1.93
C LYS A 111 -0.26 -13.37 -1.51
N ILE A 112 -1.35 -13.65 -2.23
CA ILE A 112 -2.64 -13.00 -2.05
C ILE A 112 -3.70 -14.06 -1.84
N ALA A 113 -4.59 -13.86 -0.86
CA ALA A 113 -5.81 -14.64 -0.73
C ALA A 113 -6.99 -13.82 -1.27
N HIS A 114 -7.86 -14.47 -2.04
CA HIS A 114 -9.13 -13.90 -2.47
C HIS A 114 -10.28 -14.57 -1.74
N ILE A 115 -11.15 -13.76 -1.14
CA ILE A 115 -12.39 -14.22 -0.48
C ILE A 115 -13.56 -13.62 -1.28
N SER A 116 -14.39 -14.48 -1.85
CA SER A 116 -15.53 -14.01 -2.64
C SER A 116 -16.48 -13.17 -1.79
N ARG A 117 -17.17 -12.21 -2.44
CA ARG A 117 -18.13 -11.32 -1.78
C ARG A 117 -19.12 -12.08 -0.91
N GLN A 118 -19.71 -13.14 -1.43
CA GLN A 118 -20.70 -13.95 -0.69
C GLN A 118 -20.10 -14.55 0.58
N VAL A 119 -18.91 -15.15 0.49
CA VAL A 119 -18.25 -15.80 1.64
C VAL A 119 -17.83 -14.75 2.68
N PHE A 120 -17.32 -13.60 2.24
CA PHE A 120 -16.92 -12.53 3.14
C PHE A 120 -18.13 -11.92 3.88
N LEU A 121 -19.26 -11.71 3.21
CA LEU A 121 -20.48 -11.22 3.85
C LEU A 121 -21.06 -12.24 4.82
N GLN A 122 -20.99 -13.56 4.51
CA GLN A 122 -21.39 -14.62 5.44
C GLN A 122 -20.48 -14.64 6.68
N PHE A 123 -19.17 -14.48 6.51
CA PHE A 123 -18.23 -14.35 7.62
C PHE A 123 -18.61 -13.17 8.52
N MET A 124 -18.83 -11.99 7.96
CA MET A 124 -19.22 -10.80 8.72
C MET A 124 -20.56 -10.97 9.45
N SER A 125 -21.53 -11.67 8.84
CA SER A 125 -22.82 -11.92 9.47
C SER A 125 -22.74 -12.85 10.69
N ARG A 126 -21.75 -13.77 10.71
CA ARG A 126 -21.47 -14.63 11.87
C ARG A 126 -20.67 -13.91 12.95
N HIS A 127 -19.94 -12.88 12.58
CA HIS A 127 -19.04 -12.10 13.45
C HIS A 127 -19.39 -10.61 13.38
N PRO A 128 -20.54 -10.17 13.98
CA PRO A 128 -20.95 -8.76 13.94
C PRO A 128 -19.92 -7.80 14.53
N GLU A 129 -19.06 -8.26 15.43
CA GLU A 129 -17.96 -7.52 16.03
C GLU A 129 -16.86 -7.12 15.02
N VAL A 130 -16.86 -7.70 13.82
CA VAL A 130 -15.93 -7.36 12.74
C VAL A 130 -16.37 -6.09 11.99
N TYR A 131 -17.65 -5.71 12.01
CA TYR A 131 -18.13 -4.51 11.33
C TYR A 131 -17.39 -3.22 11.73
N PRO A 132 -17.18 -2.92 13.03
CA PRO A 132 -16.41 -1.74 13.43
C PRO A 132 -14.95 -1.78 12.94
N ILE A 133 -14.34 -2.97 12.84
CA ILE A 133 -12.97 -3.15 12.36
C ILE A 133 -12.91 -2.81 10.87
N VAL A 134 -13.80 -3.39 10.07
CA VAL A 134 -13.91 -3.10 8.63
C VAL A 134 -14.23 -1.63 8.37
N THR A 135 -15.13 -1.02 9.16
CA THR A 135 -15.44 0.41 9.04
C THR A 135 -14.21 1.27 9.29
N ARG A 136 -13.34 0.89 10.23
CA ARG A 136 -12.09 1.59 10.50
C ARG A 136 -11.13 1.51 9.33
N GLU A 137 -11.01 0.34 8.69
CA GLU A 137 -10.16 0.17 7.50
C GLU A 137 -10.67 1.01 6.31
N ILE A 138 -11.99 1.04 6.10
CA ILE A 138 -12.59 1.90 5.06
C ILE A 138 -12.34 3.38 5.37
N SER A 139 -12.50 3.81 6.63
CA SER A 139 -12.20 5.17 7.05
C SER A 139 -10.73 5.53 6.85
N ARG A 140 -9.82 4.58 7.12
CA ARG A 140 -8.39 4.74 6.86
C ARG A 140 -8.10 4.93 5.38
N SER A 141 -8.70 4.10 4.51
CA SER A 141 -8.57 4.23 3.05
C SER A 141 -9.09 5.58 2.55
N PHE A 142 -10.21 6.07 3.10
CA PHE A 142 -10.74 7.40 2.79
C PHE A 142 -9.77 8.52 3.21
N ASN A 143 -9.16 8.42 4.40
CA ASN A 143 -8.18 9.42 4.85
C ASN A 143 -6.94 9.44 3.96
N LEU A 144 -6.43 8.27 3.54
CA LEU A 144 -5.35 8.16 2.56
C LEU A 144 -5.73 8.83 1.24
N ALA A 145 -6.98 8.67 0.79
CA ALA A 145 -7.50 9.37 -0.40
C ALA A 145 -7.44 10.89 -0.25
N CYS A 146 -7.89 11.39 0.88
CA CYS A 146 -7.84 12.82 1.16
C CYS A 146 -6.41 13.36 1.22
N GLU A 147 -5.46 12.59 1.80
CA GLU A 147 -4.04 12.96 1.85
C GLU A 147 -3.42 12.98 0.46
N GLN A 148 -3.68 11.98 -0.36
CA GLN A 148 -3.22 11.94 -1.75
C GLN A 148 -3.79 13.11 -2.56
N LEU A 149 -5.08 13.40 -2.41
CA LEU A 149 -5.73 14.53 -3.07
C LEU A 149 -5.09 15.87 -2.65
N ARG A 150 -4.79 16.04 -1.37
CA ARG A 150 -4.06 17.23 -0.89
C ARG A 150 -2.65 17.30 -1.47
N MET A 151 -1.95 16.18 -1.52
CA MET A 151 -0.58 16.11 -2.05
C MET A 151 -0.54 16.51 -3.52
N VAL A 152 -1.42 15.98 -4.35
CA VAL A 152 -1.40 16.23 -5.80
C VAL A 152 -2.11 17.53 -6.16
N GLY A 153 -3.21 17.87 -5.46
CA GLY A 153 -4.07 19.00 -5.80
C GLY A 153 -3.70 20.32 -5.15
N LEU A 154 -3.09 20.30 -3.95
CA LEU A 154 -2.82 21.52 -3.17
C LEU A 154 -1.33 21.83 -2.98
N SER A 155 -0.43 20.88 -3.29
CA SER A 155 1.00 21.17 -3.26
C SER A 155 1.42 22.01 -4.45
N THR A 156 2.23 23.04 -4.20
CA THR A 156 2.59 24.05 -5.19
C THR A 156 3.63 23.56 -6.19
N SER A 157 4.51 22.62 -5.80
CA SER A 157 5.61 22.17 -6.66
C SER A 157 5.85 20.66 -6.61
N VAL A 158 6.42 20.12 -7.69
CA VAL A 158 6.84 18.70 -7.76
C VAL A 158 7.90 18.38 -6.70
N PRO A 159 8.91 19.23 -6.43
CA PRO A 159 9.88 18.98 -5.38
C PRO A 159 9.24 18.82 -3.99
N GLU A 160 8.25 19.66 -3.63
CA GLU A 160 7.52 19.52 -2.36
C GLU A 160 6.78 18.18 -2.28
N ARG A 161 6.10 17.78 -3.36
CA ARG A 161 5.40 16.48 -3.40
C ARG A 161 6.37 15.31 -3.24
N LEU A 162 7.51 15.37 -3.91
CA LEU A 162 8.55 14.34 -3.78
C LEU A 162 9.12 14.29 -2.38
N ALA A 163 9.41 15.44 -1.76
CA ALA A 163 9.90 15.50 -0.39
C ALA A 163 8.91 14.87 0.60
N ARG A 164 7.62 15.19 0.48
CA ARG A 164 6.55 14.60 1.31
C ARG A 164 6.44 13.09 1.12
N LEU A 165 6.47 12.62 -0.13
CA LEU A 165 6.43 11.19 -0.43
C LEU A 165 7.60 10.44 0.22
N LEU A 166 8.83 10.97 0.09
CA LEU A 166 10.02 10.37 0.69
C LEU A 166 9.94 10.34 2.23
N LEU A 167 9.38 11.37 2.84
CA LEU A 167 9.13 11.41 4.29
C LEU A 167 8.17 10.30 4.72
N VAL A 168 7.04 10.15 4.02
CA VAL A 168 6.06 9.08 4.29
C VAL A 168 6.68 7.70 4.15
N TRP A 169 7.46 7.46 3.10
CA TRP A 169 8.11 6.16 2.88
C TRP A 169 9.25 5.85 3.84
N SER A 170 9.82 6.87 4.45
CA SER A 170 10.88 6.73 5.46
C SER A 170 10.35 6.57 6.88
N ASP A 171 9.03 6.64 7.08
CA ASP A 171 8.38 6.48 8.38
C ASP A 171 8.34 5.00 8.79
N GLU A 172 9.36 4.56 9.53
CA GLU A 172 9.33 3.30 10.23
C GLU A 172 8.80 3.50 11.67
N PRO A 173 7.86 2.64 12.13
CA PRO A 173 7.37 2.73 13.50
C PRO A 173 8.51 2.64 14.53
N GLY A 174 8.69 3.68 15.34
CA GLY A 174 9.69 3.73 16.41
C GLY A 174 11.03 4.37 16.04
N GLN A 175 11.22 4.89 14.85
CA GLN A 175 12.41 5.69 14.51
C GLN A 175 12.36 7.07 15.16
N LYS A 176 13.47 7.45 15.82
CA LYS A 176 13.64 8.81 16.34
C LYS A 176 13.89 9.78 15.19
N PRO A 177 13.30 11.00 15.21
CA PRO A 177 13.48 12.00 14.14
C PRO A 177 14.93 12.40 13.84
N GLU A 178 15.83 12.18 14.80
CA GLU A 178 17.25 12.55 14.77
C GLU A 178 18.15 11.54 14.03
N ARG A 179 17.63 10.36 13.69
CA ARG A 179 18.39 9.36 12.93
C ARG A 179 18.15 9.51 11.44
N ALA A 180 19.22 9.29 10.66
CA ALA A 180 19.09 9.18 9.21
C ALA A 180 18.04 8.12 8.86
N ALA A 181 17.02 8.53 8.12
CA ALA A 181 15.96 7.64 7.69
C ALA A 181 16.38 6.95 6.38
N HIS A 182 16.06 5.67 6.25
CA HIS A 182 16.38 4.88 5.08
C HIS A 182 15.09 4.47 4.38
N CYS A 183 15.02 4.70 3.08
CA CYS A 183 13.94 4.22 2.24
C CYS A 183 14.52 3.27 1.18
N ARG A 184 14.00 2.06 1.09
CA ARG A 184 14.36 1.16 0.01
C ARG A 184 13.68 1.64 -1.27
N MET A 185 14.46 2.25 -2.16
CA MET A 185 14.01 2.67 -3.49
C MET A 185 14.03 1.48 -4.44
N SER A 186 13.02 0.65 -4.37
CA SER A 186 12.82 -0.44 -5.31
C SER A 186 11.89 -0.05 -6.48
N MET A 187 11.37 1.19 -6.46
CA MET A 187 10.54 1.75 -7.52
C MET A 187 11.37 2.52 -8.55
N THR A 188 10.91 2.48 -9.79
CA THR A 188 11.43 3.30 -10.88
C THR A 188 11.03 4.76 -10.70
N HIS A 189 11.74 5.69 -11.37
CA HIS A 189 11.36 7.10 -11.35
C HIS A 189 9.99 7.35 -12.01
N GLU A 190 9.54 6.47 -12.89
CA GLU A 190 8.21 6.49 -13.48
C GLU A 190 7.15 6.18 -12.43
N GLU A 191 7.31 5.09 -11.68
CA GLU A 191 6.42 4.72 -10.59
C GLU A 191 6.36 5.80 -9.49
N ILE A 192 7.50 6.40 -9.15
CA ILE A 192 7.53 7.57 -8.24
C ILE A 192 6.71 8.72 -8.83
N GLY A 193 6.86 8.96 -10.14
CA GLY A 193 6.10 9.97 -10.86
C GLY A 193 4.58 9.76 -10.76
N GLU A 194 4.13 8.51 -10.83
CA GLU A 194 2.72 8.16 -10.63
C GLU A 194 2.20 8.59 -9.26
N PHE A 195 3.00 8.48 -8.18
CA PHE A 195 2.58 8.91 -6.83
C PHE A 195 2.46 10.42 -6.68
N ILE A 196 3.32 11.19 -7.36
CA ILE A 196 3.37 12.64 -7.19
C ILE A 196 2.77 13.42 -8.36
N GLY A 197 2.18 12.73 -9.34
CA GLY A 197 1.60 13.35 -10.53
C GLY A 197 2.66 14.11 -11.35
N ALA A 198 3.80 13.48 -11.64
CA ALA A 198 4.92 14.08 -12.38
C ALA A 198 5.53 13.11 -13.40
N SER A 199 6.20 13.63 -14.43
CA SER A 199 6.91 12.78 -15.39
C SER A 199 8.19 12.19 -14.78
N ARG A 200 8.64 11.05 -15.33
CA ARG A 200 9.89 10.39 -14.99
C ARG A 200 11.08 11.35 -15.03
N GLU A 201 11.16 12.20 -16.07
CA GLU A 201 12.21 13.18 -16.26
C GLU A 201 12.23 14.22 -15.13
N THR A 202 11.04 14.68 -14.73
CA THR A 202 10.90 15.65 -13.63
C THR A 202 11.31 15.02 -12.29
N VAL A 203 10.94 13.76 -12.03
CA VAL A 203 11.41 13.01 -10.85
C VAL A 203 12.94 12.89 -10.85
N THR A 204 13.53 12.49 -11.98
CA THR A 204 14.99 12.35 -12.13
C THR A 204 15.70 13.65 -11.82
N ARG A 205 15.24 14.76 -12.41
CA ARG A 205 15.80 16.11 -12.18
C ARG A 205 15.66 16.54 -10.71
N THR A 206 14.49 16.31 -10.10
CA THR A 206 14.24 16.69 -8.70
C THR A 206 15.11 15.89 -7.74
N LEU A 207 15.27 14.58 -7.95
CA LEU A 207 16.17 13.75 -7.15
C LEU A 207 17.64 14.20 -7.27
N SER A 208 18.06 14.64 -8.46
CA SER A 208 19.40 15.20 -8.66
C SER A 208 19.58 16.50 -7.87
N ILE A 209 18.58 17.37 -7.84
CA ILE A 209 18.60 18.59 -7.00
C ILE A 209 18.70 18.22 -5.52
N PHE A 210 17.91 17.26 -5.05
CA PHE A 210 17.95 16.82 -3.64
C PHE A 210 19.31 16.23 -3.25
N LYS A 211 19.95 15.48 -4.16
CA LYS A 211 21.33 14.98 -3.94
C LYS A 211 22.34 16.13 -3.82
N ASN A 212 22.26 17.12 -4.70
CA ASN A 212 23.16 18.28 -4.67
C ASN A 212 22.99 19.15 -3.42
N LEU A 213 21.74 19.23 -2.90
CA LEU A 213 21.41 19.92 -1.65
C LEU A 213 21.66 19.06 -0.40
N HIS A 214 22.21 17.85 -0.54
CA HIS A 214 22.44 16.89 0.54
C HIS A 214 21.17 16.55 1.34
N LEU A 215 19.97 16.72 0.76
CA LEU A 215 18.70 16.33 1.35
C LEU A 215 18.50 14.82 1.30
N VAL A 216 19.06 14.17 0.28
CA VAL A 216 19.05 12.72 0.12
C VAL A 216 20.43 12.22 -0.37
N ALA A 217 20.80 11.01 0.00
CA ALA A 217 21.91 10.26 -0.55
C ALA A 217 21.40 8.92 -1.09
N GLN A 218 21.94 8.44 -2.19
CA GLN A 218 21.54 7.16 -2.77
C GLN A 218 22.75 6.23 -2.91
N HIS A 219 22.60 5.03 -2.38
CA HIS A 219 23.58 3.95 -2.50
C HIS A 219 22.86 2.69 -3.02
N GLY A 220 23.05 2.38 -4.29
CA GLY A 220 22.31 1.30 -4.96
C GLY A 220 20.80 1.55 -4.92
N CYS A 221 20.05 0.59 -4.36
CA CYS A 221 18.62 0.67 -4.20
C CYS A 221 18.15 1.31 -2.86
N THR A 222 19.10 1.86 -2.08
CA THR A 222 18.75 2.51 -0.80
C THR A 222 18.92 4.02 -0.92
N LEU A 223 17.84 4.74 -0.62
CA LEU A 223 17.86 6.19 -0.46
C LEU A 223 17.91 6.51 1.03
N THR A 224 18.87 7.31 1.42
CA THR A 224 19.07 7.79 2.80
C THR A 224 18.66 9.25 2.87
N ILE A 225 17.91 9.62 3.89
CA ILE A 225 17.58 11.00 4.24
C ILE A 225 18.46 11.38 5.43
N PRO A 226 19.54 12.16 5.23
CA PRO A 226 20.50 12.48 6.31
C PRO A 226 19.87 13.33 7.40
N SER A 227 18.96 14.24 7.04
CA SER A 227 18.23 15.11 7.96
C SER A 227 16.76 15.17 7.60
N ARG A 228 15.94 14.53 8.39
CA ARG A 228 14.48 14.59 8.25
C ARG A 228 13.96 16.02 8.34
N VAL A 229 14.46 16.80 9.32
CA VAL A 229 14.07 18.21 9.54
C VAL A 229 14.37 19.07 8.30
N ALA A 230 15.53 18.88 7.64
CA ALA A 230 15.86 19.62 6.42
C ALA A 230 14.89 19.28 5.28
N LEU A 231 14.54 18.00 5.11
CA LEU A 231 13.59 17.58 4.08
C LEU A 231 12.16 18.06 4.40
N GLU A 232 11.75 18.06 5.68
CA GLU A 232 10.47 18.61 6.11
C GLU A 232 10.37 20.12 5.87
N SER A 233 11.44 20.87 6.15
CA SER A 233 11.48 22.31 5.83
C SER A 233 11.30 22.55 4.33
N TYR A 234 11.95 21.73 3.50
CA TYR A 234 11.79 21.82 2.06
C TYR A 234 10.38 21.44 1.59
N ALA A 235 9.71 20.49 2.27
CA ALA A 235 8.35 20.06 1.96
C ALA A 235 7.25 21.07 2.36
N ARG A 236 7.61 22.10 3.15
CA ARG A 236 6.68 23.16 3.57
C ARG A 236 6.70 24.40 2.69
N GLY A 237 7.70 24.52 1.80
CA GLY A 237 7.92 25.67 0.91
C GLY A 237 8.72 26.76 1.57
#